data_141050f31f449325ce5fd17511a54310
#
_entry.id   141050f31f449325ce5fd17511a54310
#
_cell.length_a   1.000
_cell.length_b   1.000
_cell.length_c   1.000
_cell.angle_alpha   90.00
_cell.angle_beta   90.00
_cell.angle_gamma   90.00
#
_symmetry.space_group_name_H-M   'P 1'
#
loop_
_entity.id
_entity.type
_entity.pdbx_description
1 polymer ?
#
loop_
_entity_poly.entity_id
_entity_poly.type
_entity_poly.pdbx_seq_one_letter_code
_entity_poly.pdbx_strand_id
1 'polypeptide(L)'
;KCRFHGVCLNMKKLFFVFLCLLISESYKVNAQKNSTKYSEDYYNATEWRNIGPFRGGRSAAVTGVAGKANLFYFGSTGGGVWRTTDAGNTWENISDGFFGGSVGSVAVSEWDNNVIYVGNGEKTVRGNVSSGDGIWKSVNAGKTWEPMGLKNARHIPRVRIHPKNPDIVFAGVMGDLYKSSEDRGVYKSTNGGKTWSKKLFANKDAGVVDLIIDPNNSRVLY
;
A
#
# COMPACT_ATOMS: atom_id res chain seq x y z
N LYS A 1 -6.02 40.63 62.81
CA LYS A 1 -6.44 39.24 63.06
C LYS A 1 -6.45 38.48 61.68
N CYS A 2 -5.34 37.90 61.33
CA CYS A 2 -5.28 36.97 60.18
C CYS A 2 -5.66 35.58 60.68
N ARG A 3 -6.71 34.98 60.10
CA ARG A 3 -7.05 33.56 60.31
C ARG A 3 -6.35 32.77 59.15
N PHE A 4 -5.36 31.99 59.52
CA PHE A 4 -4.83 30.93 58.68
C PHE A 4 -5.80 29.74 58.71
N HIS A 5 -6.38 29.39 57.58
CA HIS A 5 -7.08 28.11 57.45
C HIS A 5 -6.02 27.06 57.09
N GLY A 6 -5.60 26.33 58.09
CA GLY A 6 -4.76 25.15 57.92
C GLY A 6 -5.57 24.02 57.29
N VAL A 7 -5.18 23.60 56.13
CA VAL A 7 -5.69 22.36 55.51
C VAL A 7 -5.09 21.20 56.32
N CYS A 8 -5.88 20.63 57.21
CA CYS A 8 -5.51 19.41 57.93
C CYS A 8 -5.53 18.24 56.95
N LEU A 9 -4.40 18.01 56.29
CA LEU A 9 -4.26 16.86 55.44
C LEU A 9 -4.33 15.59 56.30
N ASN A 10 -5.34 14.77 56.07
CA ASN A 10 -5.59 13.57 56.87
C ASN A 10 -4.42 12.59 56.65
N MET A 11 -3.52 12.44 57.61
CA MET A 11 -2.31 11.60 57.56
C MET A 11 -2.61 10.18 57.07
N LYS A 12 -3.80 9.65 57.34
CA LYS A 12 -4.21 8.34 56.82
C LYS A 12 -4.38 8.32 55.30
N LYS A 13 -4.85 9.41 54.67
CA LYS A 13 -4.96 9.52 53.21
C LYS A 13 -3.57 9.68 52.56
N LEU A 14 -2.69 10.43 53.20
CA LEU A 14 -1.31 10.59 52.73
C LEU A 14 -0.56 9.26 52.80
N PHE A 15 -0.74 8.50 53.87
CA PHE A 15 -0.15 7.15 54.02
C PHE A 15 -0.68 6.17 52.94
N PHE A 16 -1.98 6.24 52.62
CA PHE A 16 -2.57 5.38 51.60
C PHE A 16 -2.06 5.71 50.20
N VAL A 17 -1.91 6.99 49.87
CA VAL A 17 -1.33 7.44 48.59
C VAL A 17 0.15 7.01 48.49
N PHE A 18 0.93 7.12 49.57
CA PHE A 18 2.32 6.70 49.61
C PHE A 18 2.45 5.17 49.51
N LEU A 19 1.55 4.42 50.13
CA LEU A 19 1.50 2.96 50.02
C LEU A 19 1.12 2.51 48.58
N CYS A 20 0.18 3.19 47.91
CA CYS A 20 -0.17 2.94 46.54
C CYS A 20 0.98 3.24 45.56
N LEU A 21 1.77 4.31 45.82
CA LEU A 21 2.94 4.64 45.02
C LEU A 21 4.08 3.61 45.20
N LEU A 22 4.27 3.10 46.43
CA LEU A 22 5.27 2.04 46.69
C LEU A 22 4.87 0.69 46.05
N ILE A 23 3.57 0.41 45.98
CA ILE A 23 3.08 -0.82 45.29
C ILE A 23 3.22 -0.70 43.77
N SER A 24 3.04 0.50 43.19
CA SER A 24 3.17 0.71 41.74
C SER A 24 4.61 0.54 41.22
N GLU A 25 5.61 0.75 42.07
CA GLU A 25 7.01 0.49 41.67
C GLU A 25 7.40 -1.00 41.68
N SER A 26 6.59 -1.85 42.34
CA SER A 26 6.91 -3.28 42.46
C SER A 26 6.51 -4.11 41.22
N TYR A 27 5.74 -3.56 40.32
CA TYR A 27 5.39 -4.23 39.03
C TYR A 27 6.33 -3.79 37.92
N LYS A 28 7.64 -3.90 38.13
CA LYS A 28 8.55 -4.06 36.98
C LYS A 28 8.25 -5.44 36.42
N VAL A 29 7.40 -5.50 35.41
CA VAL A 29 7.28 -6.67 34.54
C VAL A 29 8.67 -6.83 33.92
N ASN A 30 9.50 -7.66 34.53
CA ASN A 30 10.65 -8.22 33.84
C ASN A 30 10.04 -9.03 32.69
N ALA A 31 9.95 -8.44 31.51
CA ALA A 31 9.86 -9.20 30.28
C ALA A 31 11.08 -10.13 30.32
N GLN A 32 10.86 -11.35 30.71
CA GLN A 32 11.87 -12.39 30.77
C GLN A 32 12.38 -12.47 29.34
N LYS A 33 13.58 -11.92 29.12
CA LYS A 33 14.34 -12.16 27.90
C LYS A 33 14.58 -13.66 27.94
N ASN A 34 13.65 -14.44 27.36
CA ASN A 34 13.90 -15.84 27.14
C ASN A 34 15.18 -15.88 26.31
N SER A 35 16.28 -16.16 26.97
CA SER A 35 17.50 -16.56 26.27
C SER A 35 17.07 -17.75 25.45
N THR A 36 17.00 -17.57 24.12
CA THR A 36 16.68 -18.66 23.22
C THR A 36 17.63 -19.80 23.55
N LYS A 37 17.06 -20.93 23.94
CA LYS A 37 17.82 -22.13 24.36
C LYS A 37 18.73 -22.63 23.23
N TYR A 38 18.55 -22.09 22.03
CA TYR A 38 19.26 -22.46 20.81
C TYR A 38 19.83 -21.21 20.13
N SER A 39 21.02 -21.34 19.52
CA SER A 39 21.61 -20.30 18.69
C SER A 39 20.70 -19.97 17.51
N GLU A 40 20.66 -18.69 17.10
CA GLU A 40 19.95 -18.23 15.90
C GLU A 40 20.42 -18.97 14.64
N ASP A 41 21.66 -19.46 14.62
CA ASP A 41 22.20 -20.24 13.51
C ASP A 41 21.41 -21.51 13.18
N TYR A 42 20.71 -22.07 14.16
CA TYR A 42 19.81 -23.21 13.92
C TYR A 42 18.59 -22.87 13.07
N TYR A 43 18.24 -21.57 12.99
CA TYR A 43 17.09 -21.10 12.22
C TYR A 43 17.47 -20.59 10.83
N ASN A 44 18.77 -20.41 10.54
CA ASN A 44 19.26 -19.91 9.25
C ASN A 44 18.90 -20.81 8.07
N ALA A 45 18.67 -22.10 8.31
CA ALA A 45 18.22 -23.06 7.30
C ALA A 45 16.69 -23.19 7.21
N THR A 46 15.94 -22.45 8.04
CA THR A 46 14.47 -22.52 8.02
C THR A 46 13.90 -21.46 7.07
N GLU A 47 13.02 -21.89 6.17
CA GLU A 47 12.31 -21.02 5.26
C GLU A 47 10.80 -21.09 5.51
N TRP A 48 10.15 -19.94 5.44
CA TRP A 48 8.69 -19.90 5.50
C TRP A 48 8.09 -20.46 4.22
N ARG A 49 7.27 -21.49 4.35
CA ARG A 49 6.50 -22.07 3.26
C ARG A 49 5.01 -21.95 3.57
N ASN A 50 4.27 -21.34 2.65
CA ASN A 50 2.81 -21.36 2.74
C ASN A 50 2.29 -22.76 2.42
N ILE A 51 1.70 -23.42 3.41
CA ILE A 51 1.15 -24.78 3.27
C ILE A 51 -0.37 -24.79 3.09
N GLY A 52 -0.99 -23.58 2.98
CA GLY A 52 -2.45 -23.45 2.87
C GLY A 52 -3.18 -23.56 4.23
N PRO A 53 -4.53 -23.62 4.20
CA PRO A 53 -5.34 -23.59 3.00
C PRO A 53 -5.17 -22.28 2.23
N PHE A 54 -4.97 -22.39 0.92
CA PHE A 54 -4.88 -21.23 0.04
C PHE A 54 -6.25 -20.59 -0.06
N ARG A 55 -6.42 -19.43 0.54
CA ARG A 55 -7.67 -18.66 0.45
C ARG A 55 -7.59 -17.74 -0.75
N GLY A 56 -8.60 -17.81 -1.61
CA GLY A 56 -8.84 -16.78 -2.59
C GLY A 56 -9.08 -15.45 -1.87
N GLY A 57 -8.22 -14.46 -2.11
CA GLY A 57 -8.40 -13.09 -1.65
C GLY A 57 -9.19 -12.28 -2.67
N ARG A 58 -9.45 -11.01 -2.35
CA ARG A 58 -10.01 -10.09 -3.34
C ARG A 58 -8.92 -9.69 -4.34
N SER A 59 -9.28 -9.64 -5.62
CA SER A 59 -8.47 -9.02 -6.66
C SER A 59 -9.10 -7.69 -7.04
N ALA A 60 -8.35 -6.61 -6.90
CA ALA A 60 -8.83 -5.28 -7.24
C ALA A 60 -8.38 -4.81 -8.63
N ALA A 61 -7.33 -5.42 -9.16
CA ALA A 61 -6.74 -5.06 -10.45
C ALA A 61 -6.53 -6.31 -11.30
N VAL A 62 -6.76 -6.18 -12.59
CA VAL A 62 -6.48 -7.22 -13.59
C VAL A 62 -6.12 -6.55 -14.91
N THR A 63 -5.16 -7.13 -15.63
CA THR A 63 -4.83 -6.73 -16.99
C THR A 63 -4.32 -7.91 -17.79
N GLY A 64 -4.73 -8.00 -19.06
CA GLY A 64 -4.10 -8.84 -20.06
C GLY A 64 -3.00 -8.07 -20.81
N VAL A 65 -2.26 -8.77 -21.65
CA VAL A 65 -1.18 -8.18 -22.46
C VAL A 65 -1.54 -8.33 -23.93
N ALA A 66 -1.63 -7.20 -24.62
CA ALA A 66 -1.95 -7.18 -26.06
C ALA A 66 -0.99 -8.08 -26.86
N GLY A 67 -1.55 -8.93 -27.71
CA GLY A 67 -0.79 -9.89 -28.53
C GLY A 67 -0.23 -11.11 -27.79
N LYS A 68 -0.52 -11.28 -26.48
CA LYS A 68 -0.07 -12.43 -25.67
C LYS A 68 -1.24 -13.08 -24.96
N ALA A 69 -1.93 -14.01 -25.62
CA ALA A 69 -3.19 -14.60 -25.18
C ALA A 69 -3.12 -15.33 -23.81
N ASN A 70 -1.94 -15.78 -23.40
CA ASN A 70 -1.76 -16.53 -22.16
C ASN A 70 -1.14 -15.72 -21.02
N LEU A 71 -0.83 -14.42 -21.26
CA LEU A 71 -0.16 -13.57 -20.27
C LEU A 71 -1.13 -12.61 -19.62
N PHE A 72 -1.33 -12.78 -18.32
CA PHE A 72 -2.17 -11.90 -17.50
C PHE A 72 -1.46 -11.54 -16.20
N TYR A 73 -1.90 -10.43 -15.65
CA TYR A 73 -1.49 -9.97 -14.32
C TYR A 73 -2.72 -9.65 -13.49
N PHE A 74 -2.67 -9.93 -12.20
CA PHE A 74 -3.64 -9.39 -11.26
C PHE A 74 -2.97 -8.79 -10.03
N GLY A 75 -3.63 -7.79 -9.46
CA GLY A 75 -3.27 -7.18 -8.18
C GLY A 75 -4.21 -7.65 -7.09
N SER A 76 -3.63 -8.27 -6.07
CA SER A 76 -4.34 -8.76 -4.90
C SER A 76 -4.49 -7.68 -3.84
N THR A 77 -5.53 -7.77 -3.04
CA THR A 77 -5.66 -6.96 -1.82
C THR A 77 -4.91 -7.64 -0.69
N GLY A 78 -3.70 -7.15 -0.41
CA GLY A 78 -2.82 -7.68 0.62
C GLY A 78 -1.86 -8.77 0.16
N GLY A 79 -1.74 -9.02 -1.15
CA GLY A 79 -0.88 -10.08 -1.68
C GLY A 79 -0.05 -9.68 -2.89
N GLY A 80 0.11 -8.38 -3.17
CA GLY A 80 0.95 -7.88 -4.25
C GLY A 80 0.46 -8.20 -5.65
N VAL A 81 1.39 -8.31 -6.60
CA VAL A 81 1.13 -8.55 -8.03
C VAL A 81 1.48 -9.99 -8.40
N TRP A 82 0.57 -10.62 -9.11
CA TRP A 82 0.68 -11.98 -9.59
C TRP A 82 0.66 -12.02 -11.11
N ARG A 83 1.43 -12.93 -11.68
CA ARG A 83 1.54 -13.17 -13.12
C ARG A 83 1.20 -14.60 -13.47
N THR A 84 0.49 -14.81 -14.58
CA THR A 84 0.37 -16.10 -15.26
C THR A 84 0.91 -16.00 -16.68
N THR A 85 1.51 -17.06 -17.17
CA THR A 85 1.98 -17.20 -18.56
C THR A 85 1.29 -18.35 -19.31
N ASP A 86 0.33 -18.99 -18.66
CA ASP A 86 -0.40 -20.18 -19.13
C ASP A 86 -1.93 -20.01 -19.02
N ALA A 87 -2.41 -18.80 -19.26
CA ALA A 87 -3.83 -18.43 -19.22
C ALA A 87 -4.53 -18.67 -17.87
N GLY A 88 -3.78 -18.62 -16.76
CA GLY A 88 -4.32 -18.73 -15.42
C GLY A 88 -4.24 -20.10 -14.79
N ASN A 89 -3.62 -21.08 -15.43
CA ASN A 89 -3.43 -22.41 -14.82
C ASN A 89 -2.46 -22.35 -13.63
N THR A 90 -1.39 -21.56 -13.77
CA THR A 90 -0.44 -21.30 -12.69
C THR A 90 -0.22 -19.79 -12.49
N TRP A 91 0.10 -19.40 -11.26
CA TRP A 91 0.34 -18.02 -10.88
C TRP A 91 1.59 -17.92 -10.02
N GLU A 92 2.43 -16.92 -10.31
CA GLU A 92 3.59 -16.58 -9.51
C GLU A 92 3.47 -15.16 -8.95
N ASN A 93 3.88 -14.94 -7.72
CA ASN A 93 4.02 -13.59 -7.17
C ASN A 93 5.30 -12.96 -7.71
N ILE A 94 5.17 -11.77 -8.31
CA ILE A 94 6.30 -11.05 -8.92
C ILE A 94 6.64 -9.76 -8.16
N SER A 95 6.00 -9.48 -7.06
CA SER A 95 6.23 -8.28 -6.24
C SER A 95 6.86 -8.56 -4.88
N ASP A 96 6.96 -9.83 -4.48
CA ASP A 96 7.57 -10.21 -3.20
C ASP A 96 9.04 -9.75 -3.15
N GLY A 97 9.43 -9.22 -1.99
CA GLY A 97 10.77 -8.65 -1.80
C GLY A 97 10.92 -7.19 -2.28
N PHE A 98 9.96 -6.63 -3.02
CA PHE A 98 9.96 -5.22 -3.46
C PHE A 98 8.89 -4.41 -2.75
N PHE A 99 7.65 -4.80 -2.88
CA PHE A 99 6.52 -4.19 -2.20
C PHE A 99 5.46 -5.25 -1.90
N GLY A 100 4.79 -5.04 -0.79
CA GLY A 100 3.64 -5.85 -0.40
C GLY A 100 2.37 -5.01 -0.38
N GLY A 101 1.34 -5.57 0.25
CA GLY A 101 0.11 -4.88 0.51
C GLY A 101 -0.88 -4.92 -0.65
N SER A 102 -1.76 -3.94 -0.65
CA SER A 102 -2.91 -3.91 -1.55
C SER A 102 -2.58 -3.20 -2.85
N VAL A 103 -2.95 -3.82 -3.96
CA VAL A 103 -2.80 -3.27 -5.31
C VAL A 103 -4.14 -2.76 -5.80
N GLY A 104 -4.20 -1.49 -6.18
CA GLY A 104 -5.39 -0.84 -6.73
C GLY A 104 -5.48 -0.95 -8.25
N SER A 105 -4.32 -0.94 -8.93
CA SER A 105 -4.24 -1.03 -10.39
C SER A 105 -2.94 -1.64 -10.86
N VAL A 106 -3.01 -2.36 -11.99
CA VAL A 106 -1.87 -2.86 -12.76
C VAL A 106 -2.06 -2.43 -14.21
N ALA A 107 -1.02 -1.87 -14.81
CA ALA A 107 -1.03 -1.46 -16.22
C ALA A 107 0.25 -1.97 -16.91
N VAL A 108 0.10 -2.63 -18.04
CA VAL A 108 1.21 -3.06 -18.90
C VAL A 108 1.24 -2.18 -20.14
N SER A 109 2.41 -1.73 -20.52
CA SER A 109 2.58 -0.92 -21.73
C SER A 109 2.31 -1.75 -23.00
N GLU A 110 1.48 -1.20 -23.88
CA GLU A 110 1.24 -1.80 -25.20
C GLU A 110 2.47 -1.65 -26.13
N TRP A 111 3.26 -0.59 -25.92
CA TRP A 111 4.47 -0.32 -26.69
C TRP A 111 5.63 -1.27 -26.33
N ASP A 112 5.81 -1.51 -25.03
CA ASP A 112 6.83 -2.43 -24.51
C ASP A 112 6.26 -3.19 -23.31
N ASN A 113 5.93 -4.45 -23.51
CA ASN A 113 5.32 -5.29 -22.48
C ASN A 113 6.24 -5.58 -21.27
N ASN A 114 7.53 -5.22 -21.33
CA ASN A 114 8.41 -5.27 -20.16
C ASN A 114 8.14 -4.13 -19.18
N VAL A 115 7.49 -3.05 -19.63
CA VAL A 115 7.16 -1.90 -18.80
C VAL A 115 5.80 -2.10 -18.16
N ILE A 116 5.80 -2.19 -16.83
CA ILE A 116 4.62 -2.39 -16.00
C ILE A 116 4.59 -1.30 -14.94
N TYR A 117 3.41 -0.71 -14.72
CA TYR A 117 3.16 0.19 -13.60
C TYR A 117 2.10 -0.39 -12.67
N VAL A 118 2.33 -0.20 -11.38
CA VAL A 118 1.41 -0.63 -10.32
C VAL A 118 1.06 0.56 -9.45
N GLY A 119 -0.23 0.79 -9.28
CA GLY A 119 -0.75 1.74 -8.30
C GLY A 119 -1.20 1.00 -7.05
N ASN A 120 -0.60 1.31 -5.91
CA ASN A 120 -0.90 0.66 -4.65
C ASN A 120 -2.10 1.29 -3.94
N GLY A 121 -2.67 0.54 -3.00
CA GLY A 121 -3.85 0.88 -2.23
C GLY A 121 -5.14 0.32 -2.80
N GLU A 122 -5.90 -0.37 -1.98
CA GLU A 122 -7.16 -1.01 -2.38
C GLU A 122 -8.17 0.01 -2.90
N LYS A 123 -8.77 -0.24 -4.07
CA LYS A 123 -9.76 0.66 -4.69
C LYS A 123 -11.20 0.39 -4.27
N THR A 124 -11.47 -0.75 -3.69
CA THR A 124 -12.83 -1.15 -3.30
C THR A 124 -13.18 -0.53 -1.95
N VAL A 125 -13.97 0.53 -1.97
CA VAL A 125 -14.32 1.29 -0.75
C VAL A 125 -15.22 0.46 0.17
N ARG A 126 -14.79 0.33 1.44
CA ARG A 126 -15.50 -0.33 2.53
C ARG A 126 -14.78 -0.04 3.86
N GLY A 127 -15.25 -0.64 4.98
CA GLY A 127 -14.77 -0.30 6.31
C GLY A 127 -13.31 -0.65 6.65
N ASN A 128 -12.66 -1.51 5.87
CA ASN A 128 -11.31 -2.02 6.15
C ASN A 128 -10.41 -2.10 4.92
N VAL A 129 -10.35 -1.05 4.11
CA VAL A 129 -9.44 -0.94 2.97
C VAL A 129 -8.02 -0.61 3.41
N SER A 130 -7.05 -1.28 2.80
CA SER A 130 -5.63 -1.05 3.04
C SER A 130 -5.08 0.02 2.12
N SER A 131 -4.41 1.00 2.70
CA SER A 131 -3.69 2.03 1.94
C SER A 131 -2.41 1.46 1.31
N GLY A 132 -2.00 2.07 0.20
CA GLY A 132 -0.73 1.80 -0.46
C GLY A 132 0.30 2.89 -0.22
N ASP A 133 1.44 2.74 -0.87
CA ASP A 133 2.63 3.60 -0.75
C ASP A 133 3.03 4.29 -2.08
N GLY A 134 2.09 4.39 -3.02
CA GLY A 134 2.31 5.12 -4.27
C GLY A 134 2.35 4.24 -5.51
N ILE A 135 3.21 4.62 -6.47
CA ILE A 135 3.37 3.93 -7.74
C ILE A 135 4.71 3.20 -7.78
N TRP A 136 4.67 2.00 -8.34
CA TRP A 136 5.82 1.19 -8.64
C TRP A 136 5.91 0.90 -10.13
N LYS A 137 7.15 0.80 -10.64
CA LYS A 137 7.45 0.52 -12.05
C LYS A 137 8.41 -0.66 -12.17
N SER A 138 8.15 -1.53 -13.11
CA SER A 138 9.12 -2.48 -13.64
C SER A 138 9.43 -2.14 -15.10
N VAL A 139 10.66 -2.41 -15.53
CA VAL A 139 11.11 -2.31 -16.94
C VAL A 139 11.57 -3.66 -17.49
N ASN A 140 11.34 -4.74 -16.75
CA ASN A 140 11.78 -6.09 -17.08
C ASN A 140 10.72 -7.16 -16.78
N ALA A 141 9.46 -6.84 -17.10
CA ALA A 141 8.30 -7.71 -16.93
C ALA A 141 8.09 -8.21 -15.48
N GLY A 142 8.38 -7.37 -14.49
CA GLY A 142 8.15 -7.66 -13.08
C GLY A 142 9.30 -8.39 -12.38
N LYS A 143 10.47 -8.54 -13.00
CA LYS A 143 11.64 -9.13 -12.33
C LYS A 143 12.24 -8.23 -11.26
N THR A 144 12.20 -6.93 -11.47
CA THR A 144 12.59 -5.91 -10.50
C THR A 144 11.61 -4.75 -10.53
N TRP A 145 11.50 -4.02 -9.42
CA TRP A 145 10.56 -2.92 -9.25
C TRP A 145 11.23 -1.73 -8.58
N GLU A 146 10.86 -0.54 -9.02
CA GLU A 146 11.32 0.72 -8.46
C GLU A 146 10.13 1.59 -8.04
N PRO A 147 10.20 2.28 -6.88
CA PRO A 147 9.18 3.23 -6.47
C PRO A 147 9.22 4.49 -7.34
N MET A 148 8.06 4.89 -7.87
CA MET A 148 7.90 6.02 -8.79
C MET A 148 7.05 7.16 -8.21
N GLY A 149 7.14 7.38 -6.91
CA GLY A 149 6.50 8.51 -6.24
C GLY A 149 5.02 8.33 -5.92
N LEU A 150 4.31 9.44 -5.72
CA LEU A 150 2.93 9.51 -5.23
C LEU A 150 2.73 8.73 -3.91
N LYS A 151 3.72 8.73 -3.04
CA LYS A 151 3.73 7.93 -1.80
C LYS A 151 2.55 8.25 -0.87
N ASN A 152 2.09 9.48 -0.87
CA ASN A 152 0.98 9.92 -0.02
C ASN A 152 -0.41 9.71 -0.66
N ALA A 153 -0.46 9.22 -1.90
CA ALA A 153 -1.71 9.04 -2.64
C ALA A 153 -2.66 8.00 -2.02
N ARG A 154 -2.16 7.12 -1.15
CA ARG A 154 -2.83 6.07 -0.41
C ARG A 154 -3.60 5.06 -1.26
N HIS A 155 -4.47 5.53 -2.17
CA HIS A 155 -5.30 4.67 -3.01
C HIS A 155 -5.24 5.13 -4.45
N ILE A 156 -4.68 4.26 -5.33
CA ILE A 156 -4.50 4.54 -6.77
C ILE A 156 -5.29 3.49 -7.57
N PRO A 157 -6.60 3.73 -7.81
CA PRO A 157 -7.49 2.80 -8.46
C PRO A 157 -7.21 2.62 -9.95
N ARG A 158 -6.52 3.57 -10.58
CA ARG A 158 -6.21 3.51 -12.01
C ARG A 158 -4.84 4.08 -12.32
N VAL A 159 -4.11 3.32 -13.11
CA VAL A 159 -2.92 3.78 -13.85
C VAL A 159 -3.18 3.51 -15.33
N ARG A 160 -2.87 4.47 -16.18
CA ARG A 160 -2.96 4.36 -17.64
C ARG A 160 -1.66 4.80 -18.27
N ILE A 161 -1.15 3.99 -19.18
CA ILE A 161 0.07 4.25 -19.93
C ILE A 161 -0.34 4.69 -21.32
N HIS A 162 0.32 5.71 -21.85
CA HIS A 162 0.09 6.14 -23.22
C HIS A 162 0.47 5.01 -24.21
N PRO A 163 -0.39 4.67 -25.19
CA PRO A 163 -0.21 3.47 -26.01
C PRO A 163 1.08 3.44 -26.83
N LYS A 164 1.64 4.60 -27.19
CA LYS A 164 2.85 4.74 -28.03
C LYS A 164 4.06 5.28 -27.27
N ASN A 165 3.96 5.58 -25.98
CA ASN A 165 5.08 6.11 -25.19
C ASN A 165 4.94 5.71 -23.73
N PRO A 166 5.70 4.74 -23.23
CA PRO A 166 5.60 4.23 -21.87
C PRO A 166 6.06 5.24 -20.80
N ASP A 167 6.69 6.34 -21.17
CA ASP A 167 7.08 7.40 -20.23
C ASP A 167 5.96 8.39 -19.95
N ILE A 168 4.90 8.39 -20.76
CA ILE A 168 3.69 9.18 -20.49
C ILE A 168 2.69 8.30 -19.75
N VAL A 169 2.45 8.65 -18.48
CA VAL A 169 1.60 7.87 -17.58
C VAL A 169 0.62 8.78 -16.85
N PHE A 170 -0.58 8.30 -16.69
CA PHE A 170 -1.63 8.97 -15.92
C PHE A 170 -2.00 8.09 -14.71
N ALA A 171 -2.20 8.73 -13.58
CA ALA A 171 -2.65 8.09 -12.35
C ALA A 171 -3.91 8.79 -11.82
N GLY A 172 -4.96 8.02 -11.64
CA GLY A 172 -6.14 8.44 -10.91
C GLY A 172 -5.94 8.15 -9.43
N VAL A 173 -6.10 9.17 -8.59
CA VAL A 173 -5.85 9.07 -7.15
C VAL A 173 -7.13 9.34 -6.37
N MET A 174 -7.50 8.41 -5.51
CA MET A 174 -8.61 8.55 -4.56
C MET A 174 -8.20 9.32 -3.31
N GLY A 175 -6.91 9.32 -2.96
CA GLY A 175 -6.41 9.93 -1.72
C GLY A 175 -6.79 9.16 -0.48
N ASP A 176 -6.89 9.83 0.67
CA ASP A 176 -7.37 9.22 1.91
C ASP A 176 -8.89 9.02 1.84
N LEU A 177 -9.36 7.80 2.08
CA LEU A 177 -10.79 7.46 1.97
C LEU A 177 -11.63 7.94 3.16
N TYR A 178 -10.99 8.19 4.30
CA TYR A 178 -11.69 8.46 5.56
C TYR A 178 -11.58 9.91 6.02
N LYS A 179 -10.85 10.74 5.27
CA LYS A 179 -10.74 12.18 5.52
C LYS A 179 -10.41 12.94 4.24
N SER A 180 -10.62 14.24 4.27
CA SER A 180 -10.23 15.16 3.18
C SER A 180 -8.74 15.06 2.88
N SER A 181 -8.37 15.05 1.60
CA SER A 181 -6.99 14.88 1.14
C SER A 181 -6.67 15.77 -0.05
N GLU A 182 -5.57 16.50 0.05
CA GLU A 182 -5.02 17.28 -1.07
C GLU A 182 -4.40 16.40 -2.16
N ASP A 183 -4.16 15.12 -1.87
CA ASP A 183 -3.52 14.20 -2.82
C ASP A 183 -4.50 13.62 -3.85
N ARG A 184 -5.79 13.93 -3.76
CA ARG A 184 -6.82 13.48 -4.71
C ARG A 184 -6.61 14.10 -6.09
N GLY A 185 -7.05 13.41 -7.13
CA GLY A 185 -7.09 13.95 -8.49
C GLY A 185 -6.41 13.10 -9.54
N VAL A 186 -6.22 13.68 -10.72
CA VAL A 186 -5.51 13.05 -11.84
C VAL A 186 -4.10 13.61 -11.91
N TYR A 187 -3.14 12.71 -11.95
CA TYR A 187 -1.71 13.03 -12.10
C TYR A 187 -1.20 12.54 -13.43
N LYS A 188 -0.25 13.29 -14.00
CA LYS A 188 0.46 12.94 -15.23
C LYS A 188 1.96 12.97 -14.99
N SER A 189 2.64 11.94 -15.46
CA SER A 189 4.09 11.93 -15.67
C SER A 189 4.39 11.94 -17.18
N THR A 190 5.52 12.54 -17.56
CA THR A 190 6.06 12.51 -18.93
C THR A 190 7.50 11.99 -18.98
N ASN A 191 7.99 11.46 -17.86
CA ASN A 191 9.35 10.96 -17.69
C ASN A 191 9.39 9.61 -16.97
N GLY A 192 8.41 8.75 -17.26
CA GLY A 192 8.37 7.39 -16.76
C GLY A 192 8.06 7.25 -15.27
N GLY A 193 7.37 8.23 -14.69
CA GLY A 193 6.99 8.20 -13.26
C GLY A 193 7.98 8.88 -12.33
N LYS A 194 9.11 9.40 -12.83
CA LYS A 194 10.12 10.08 -12.01
C LYS A 194 9.59 11.36 -11.36
N THR A 195 8.74 12.10 -12.09
CA THR A 195 8.02 13.27 -11.55
C THR A 195 6.56 13.24 -11.99
N TRP A 196 5.70 13.84 -11.15
CA TRP A 196 4.26 13.90 -11.36
C TRP A 196 3.74 15.32 -11.28
N SER A 197 2.87 15.69 -12.20
CA SER A 197 2.12 16.94 -12.16
C SER A 197 0.62 16.63 -12.00
N LYS A 198 -0.02 17.25 -11.02
CA LYS A 198 -1.48 17.16 -10.84
C LYS A 198 -2.17 17.92 -11.97
N LYS A 199 -3.01 17.27 -12.74
CA LYS A 199 -3.71 17.85 -13.91
C LYS A 199 -5.15 18.18 -13.63
N LEU A 200 -5.78 17.43 -12.72
CA LEU A 200 -7.15 17.67 -12.30
C LEU A 200 -7.22 17.50 -10.78
N PHE A 201 -7.81 18.48 -10.15
CA PHE A 201 -8.17 18.47 -8.74
C PHE A 201 -9.52 19.16 -8.60
N ALA A 202 -10.55 18.40 -8.21
CA ALA A 202 -11.88 18.97 -8.00
C ALA A 202 -11.98 19.64 -6.63
N ASN A 203 -11.74 18.86 -5.59
CA ASN A 203 -11.68 19.31 -4.20
C ASN A 203 -11.05 18.21 -3.32
N LYS A 204 -10.94 18.46 -2.02
CA LYS A 204 -10.33 17.53 -1.04
C LYS A 204 -11.15 16.26 -0.79
N ASP A 205 -12.42 16.23 -1.19
CA ASP A 205 -13.35 15.14 -0.89
C ASP A 205 -13.70 14.30 -2.12
N ALA A 206 -13.42 14.82 -3.33
CA ALA A 206 -13.65 14.13 -4.59
C ALA A 206 -12.38 13.46 -5.11
N GLY A 207 -12.35 12.13 -5.14
CA GLY A 207 -11.27 11.33 -5.69
C GLY A 207 -11.60 10.76 -7.07
N VAL A 208 -10.58 10.24 -7.75
CA VAL A 208 -10.72 9.58 -9.05
C VAL A 208 -10.93 8.08 -8.84
N VAL A 209 -12.02 7.54 -9.35
CA VAL A 209 -12.36 6.11 -9.26
C VAL A 209 -11.94 5.35 -10.51
N ASP A 210 -12.10 5.97 -11.67
CA ASP A 210 -11.70 5.41 -12.96
C ASP A 210 -11.07 6.46 -13.86
N LEU A 211 -10.32 5.99 -14.85
CA LEU A 211 -9.64 6.82 -15.85
C LEU A 211 -9.42 6.01 -17.12
N ILE A 212 -9.82 6.54 -18.26
CA ILE A 212 -9.69 5.89 -19.57
C ILE A 212 -9.01 6.88 -20.52
N ILE A 213 -8.04 6.41 -21.30
CA ILE A 213 -7.48 7.16 -22.43
C ILE A 213 -8.34 6.85 -23.67
N ASP A 214 -8.74 7.88 -24.39
CA ASP A 214 -9.44 7.68 -25.67
C ASP A 214 -8.54 6.90 -26.64
N PRO A 215 -9.00 5.77 -27.17
CA PRO A 215 -8.18 4.93 -28.05
C PRO A 215 -7.81 5.61 -29.37
N ASN A 216 -8.63 6.57 -29.84
CA ASN A 216 -8.41 7.29 -31.09
C ASN A 216 -7.63 8.59 -30.88
N ASN A 217 -7.69 9.16 -29.67
CA ASN A 217 -7.00 10.40 -29.35
C ASN A 217 -6.43 10.38 -27.93
N SER A 218 -5.19 9.96 -27.80
CA SER A 218 -4.50 9.84 -26.49
C SER A 218 -4.33 11.16 -25.71
N ARG A 219 -4.78 12.31 -26.25
CA ARG A 219 -4.84 13.58 -25.55
C ARG A 219 -6.15 13.77 -24.78
N VAL A 220 -7.14 12.91 -25.04
CA VAL A 220 -8.44 12.92 -24.36
C VAL A 220 -8.48 11.82 -23.32
N LEU A 221 -8.97 12.18 -22.14
CA LEU A 221 -9.16 11.30 -20.99
C LEU A 221 -10.59 11.44 -20.49
N TYR A 222 -11.17 10.31 -20.11
CA TYR A 222 -12.48 10.23 -19.47
C TYR A 222 -12.35 9.69 -18.07
#